data_ad229ecdf9cf5ff71dfa443c621accf7
#
_entry.id   ad229ecdf9cf5ff71dfa443c621accf7
#
_cell.length_a   1.000
_cell.length_b   1.000
_cell.length_c   1.000
_cell.angle_alpha   90.00
_cell.angle_beta   90.00
_cell.angle_gamma   90.00
#
_symmetry.space_group_name_H-M   'P 1'
#
loop_
_entity.id
_entity.type
_entity.pdbx_description
1 polymer ?
#
loop_
_entity_poly.entity_id
_entity_poly.type
_entity_poly.pdbx_seq_one_letter_code
_entity_poly.pdbx_strand_id
1 'polypeptide(L)'
;SSSRGNLDVDKLNGDWFSIVVASNKREKIEENGSMRVFMQHIDVLENSLGFKFHIKENGVCTEFSLVAYKTAKDGEYFIEYDGGNIFILKTDYGNYVMFHVVNVKNGETFQLMELYSRSKDLSSDIKEKFAKLCEAHRITRDNIIDLT
;
A
#
# COMPACT_ATOMS: atom_id res chain seq x y z
N SER A 1 15.72 -6.17 -17.35
CA SER A 1 15.74 -6.01 -16.89
C SER A 1 15.75 -5.82 -16.32
N SER A 2 15.75 -5.83 -16.45
CA SER A 2 15.77 -5.69 -15.86
C SER A 2 15.46 -5.43 -15.01
N SER A 3 15.55 -5.17 -15.07
CA SER A 3 15.40 -4.84 -14.19
C SER A 3 14.34 -4.55 -13.38
N ARG A 4 13.61 -3.91 -13.56
CA ARG A 4 12.56 -3.77 -12.88
C ARG A 4 11.81 -4.98 -12.85
N GLY A 5 11.62 -5.59 -13.88
CA GLY A 5 11.02 -6.90 -13.89
C GLY A 5 11.69 -7.86 -12.94
N ASN A 6 12.78 -7.40 -12.34
CA ASN A 6 13.54 -8.24 -11.43
C ASN A 6 13.13 -8.07 -9.98
N LEU A 7 12.01 -7.41 -9.73
CA LEU A 7 11.51 -7.35 -8.37
C LEU A 7 11.25 -8.75 -7.86
N ASP A 8 11.83 -9.07 -6.73
CA ASP A 8 11.71 -10.40 -6.14
C ASP A 8 10.57 -10.37 -5.12
N VAL A 9 9.41 -10.82 -5.56
CA VAL A 9 8.21 -10.79 -4.73
C VAL A 9 8.39 -11.58 -3.43
N ASP A 10 9.23 -12.61 -3.46
CA ASP A 10 9.45 -13.42 -2.26
C ASP A 10 9.99 -12.59 -1.09
N LYS A 11 10.64 -11.48 -1.39
CA LYS A 11 11.17 -10.60 -0.34
C LYS A 11 10.09 -9.83 0.39
N LEU A 12 8.86 -9.86 -0.09
CA LEU A 12 7.74 -9.23 0.63
C LEU A 12 7.29 -10.03 1.83
N ASN A 13 7.63 -11.30 1.90
CA ASN A 13 7.13 -12.17 2.96
C ASN A 13 7.58 -11.68 4.33
N GLY A 14 6.66 -11.62 5.28
CA GLY A 14 7.00 -11.29 6.65
C GLY A 14 6.23 -10.10 7.19
N ASP A 15 6.72 -9.57 8.28
CA ASP A 15 6.06 -8.48 9.00
C ASP A 15 6.40 -7.12 8.41
N TRP A 16 5.42 -6.23 8.43
CA TRP A 16 5.55 -4.88 7.91
C TRP A 16 4.80 -3.90 8.80
N PHE A 17 5.26 -2.64 8.80
CA PHE A 17 4.55 -1.55 9.45
C PHE A 17 4.12 -0.54 8.40
N SER A 18 2.91 0.00 8.55
CA SER A 18 2.46 1.12 7.73
C SER A 18 3.11 2.40 8.26
N ILE A 19 3.77 3.13 7.39
CA ILE A 19 4.49 4.34 7.78
C ILE A 19 3.78 5.59 7.27
N VAL A 20 3.46 5.63 5.98
CA VAL A 20 2.84 6.79 5.36
C VAL A 20 1.79 6.31 4.36
N VAL A 21 0.70 7.04 4.27
CA VAL A 21 -0.33 6.78 3.27
C VAL A 21 -0.71 8.11 2.62
N ALA A 22 -1.04 8.06 1.33
CA ALA A 22 -1.44 9.24 0.58
C ALA A 22 -2.56 8.88 -0.39
N SER A 23 -3.42 9.85 -0.70
CA SER A 23 -4.51 9.62 -1.63
C SER A 23 -5.00 10.94 -2.20
N ASN A 24 -5.45 10.90 -3.47
CA ASN A 24 -6.14 12.04 -4.04
C ASN A 24 -7.59 12.12 -3.54
N LYS A 25 -8.03 11.15 -2.73
CA LYS A 25 -9.32 11.20 -2.06
C LYS A 25 -9.06 11.13 -0.55
N ARG A 26 -8.76 12.27 0.04
CA ARG A 26 -8.24 12.35 1.40
C ARG A 26 -9.13 11.71 2.46
N GLU A 27 -10.45 11.81 2.29
CA GLU A 27 -11.36 11.24 3.30
C GLU A 27 -11.21 9.72 3.45
N LYS A 28 -10.64 9.05 2.46
CA LYS A 28 -10.42 7.60 2.55
C LYS A 28 -9.28 7.23 3.48
N ILE A 29 -8.37 8.16 3.74
CA ILE A 29 -7.19 7.86 4.56
C ILE A 29 -7.17 8.65 5.87
N GLU A 30 -8.15 9.52 6.08
CA GLU A 30 -8.29 10.24 7.35
C GLU A 30 -8.79 9.29 8.43
N GLU A 31 -8.86 9.78 9.65
CA GLU A 31 -9.38 8.98 10.77
C GLU A 31 -10.74 8.41 10.40
N ASN A 32 -10.94 7.12 10.68
CA ASN A 32 -12.14 6.36 10.34
C ASN A 32 -12.28 6.06 8.84
N GLY A 33 -11.33 6.45 8.01
CA GLY A 33 -11.37 6.13 6.59
C GLY A 33 -11.02 4.66 6.34
N SER A 34 -11.66 4.07 5.35
CA SER A 34 -11.49 2.63 5.06
C SER A 34 -10.10 2.28 4.58
N MET A 35 -9.40 3.24 3.98
CA MET A 35 -8.06 3.00 3.42
C MET A 35 -6.94 3.42 4.36
N ARG A 36 -7.28 3.80 5.59
CA ARG A 36 -6.29 4.05 6.62
C ARG A 36 -5.96 2.72 7.28
N VAL A 37 -5.19 1.91 6.56
CA VAL A 37 -4.89 0.55 7.01
C VAL A 37 -3.55 0.49 7.72
N PHE A 38 -3.46 -0.41 8.68
CA PHE A 38 -2.23 -0.66 9.43
C PHE A 38 -1.80 -2.09 9.13
N MET A 39 -0.80 -2.22 8.28
CA MET A 39 -0.31 -3.51 7.84
C MET A 39 0.35 -4.26 8.99
N GLN A 40 0.20 -5.58 9.03
CA GLN A 40 0.83 -6.43 10.00
C GLN A 40 1.74 -7.46 9.32
N HIS A 41 1.24 -8.12 8.30
CA HIS A 41 1.97 -9.25 7.72
C HIS A 41 1.59 -9.45 6.24
N ILE A 42 2.57 -9.85 5.44
CA ILE A 42 2.34 -10.24 4.06
C ILE A 42 2.88 -11.65 3.89
N ASP A 43 2.03 -12.56 3.40
CA ASP A 43 2.43 -13.90 3.02
C ASP A 43 2.56 -13.97 1.51
N VAL A 44 3.70 -14.45 1.04
CA VAL A 44 3.89 -14.64 -0.40
C VAL A 44 3.46 -16.06 -0.73
N LEU A 45 2.41 -16.17 -1.56
CA LEU A 45 1.85 -17.45 -1.96
C LEU A 45 2.10 -17.64 -3.45
N GLU A 46 1.69 -18.78 -4.00
CA GLU A 46 1.82 -19.00 -5.43
C GLU A 46 0.80 -18.13 -6.16
N ASN A 47 1.29 -17.22 -7.00
CA ASN A 47 0.47 -16.31 -7.81
C ASN A 47 -0.46 -15.43 -6.98
N SER A 48 -0.18 -15.25 -5.68
CA SER A 48 -1.01 -14.43 -4.82
C SER A 48 -0.24 -13.93 -3.62
N LEU A 49 -0.80 -12.94 -2.92
CA LEU A 49 -0.24 -12.38 -1.70
C LEU A 49 -1.34 -12.37 -0.65
N GLY A 50 -1.02 -12.87 0.54
CA GLY A 50 -1.95 -12.77 1.67
C GLY A 50 -1.60 -11.54 2.48
N PHE A 51 -2.60 -10.75 2.83
CA PHE A 51 -2.41 -9.55 3.64
C PHE A 51 -3.17 -9.67 4.95
N LYS A 52 -2.48 -9.38 6.05
CA LYS A 52 -3.12 -9.24 7.35
C LYS A 52 -2.92 -7.79 7.81
N PHE A 53 -4.02 -7.10 8.04
CA PHE A 53 -3.97 -5.70 8.47
C PHE A 53 -5.19 -5.39 9.33
N HIS A 54 -5.18 -4.21 9.94
CA HIS A 54 -6.35 -3.75 10.67
C HIS A 54 -6.66 -2.30 10.32
N ILE A 55 -7.92 -1.92 10.55
CA ILE A 55 -8.34 -0.54 10.52
C ILE A 55 -8.92 -0.19 11.87
N LYS A 56 -9.04 1.10 12.15
CA LYS A 56 -9.69 1.61 13.35
C LYS A 56 -10.90 2.40 12.93
N GLU A 57 -12.03 2.09 13.57
CA GLU A 57 -13.24 2.83 13.32
C GLU A 57 -13.89 3.13 14.66
N ASN A 58 -13.99 4.41 15.01
CA ASN A 58 -14.57 4.85 16.27
C ASN A 58 -13.95 4.13 17.48
N GLY A 59 -12.63 3.97 17.46
CA GLY A 59 -11.90 3.33 18.54
C GLY A 59 -11.90 1.80 18.51
N VAL A 60 -12.59 1.20 17.55
CA VAL A 60 -12.66 -0.27 17.44
C VAL A 60 -11.74 -0.73 16.31
N CYS A 61 -10.83 -1.67 16.63
CA CYS A 61 -9.93 -2.24 15.64
C CYS A 61 -10.60 -3.45 14.99
N THR A 62 -10.61 -3.48 13.68
CA THR A 62 -11.12 -4.62 12.92
C THR A 62 -9.98 -5.20 12.11
N GLU A 63 -9.77 -6.51 12.26
CA GLU A 63 -8.69 -7.21 11.57
C GLU A 63 -9.19 -7.84 10.29
N PHE A 64 -8.36 -7.76 9.25
CA PHE A 64 -8.67 -8.35 7.95
C PHE A 64 -7.55 -9.29 7.53
N SER A 65 -7.94 -10.42 6.94
CA SER A 65 -7.00 -11.34 6.29
C SER A 65 -7.55 -11.55 4.88
N LEU A 66 -6.89 -10.97 3.90
CA LEU A 66 -7.38 -10.96 2.52
C LEU A 66 -6.28 -11.45 1.59
N VAL A 67 -6.69 -11.85 0.38
CA VAL A 67 -5.75 -12.34 -0.62
C VAL A 67 -5.81 -11.47 -1.86
N ALA A 68 -4.64 -11.07 -2.35
CA ALA A 68 -4.50 -10.36 -3.61
C ALA A 68 -4.01 -11.36 -4.65
N TYR A 69 -4.59 -11.32 -5.83
CA TYR A 69 -4.26 -12.26 -6.90
C TYR A 69 -3.51 -11.56 -8.02
N LYS A 70 -2.47 -12.24 -8.50
CA LYS A 70 -1.69 -11.73 -9.63
C LYS A 70 -2.59 -11.59 -10.85
N THR A 71 -2.45 -10.48 -11.57
CA THR A 71 -3.18 -10.27 -12.82
C THR A 71 -2.33 -10.77 -14.00
N ALA A 72 -2.83 -10.59 -15.21
CA ALA A 72 -2.06 -10.97 -16.41
C ALA A 72 -0.84 -10.09 -16.63
N LYS A 73 -0.78 -8.93 -15.98
CA LYS A 73 0.33 -7.99 -16.10
C LYS A 73 1.35 -8.26 -15.00
N ASP A 74 2.62 -8.38 -15.36
CA ASP A 74 3.68 -8.64 -14.40
C ASP A 74 3.73 -7.58 -13.32
N GLY A 75 3.86 -8.04 -12.07
CA GLY A 75 4.00 -7.13 -10.94
C GLY A 75 2.71 -6.47 -10.49
N GLU A 76 1.60 -6.82 -11.13
CA GLU A 76 0.30 -6.24 -10.82
C GLU A 76 -0.58 -7.25 -10.12
N TYR A 77 -1.27 -6.78 -9.08
CA TYR A 77 -2.16 -7.61 -8.26
C TYR A 77 -3.51 -6.95 -8.09
N PHE A 78 -4.51 -7.74 -7.82
CA PHE A 78 -5.87 -7.30 -7.58
C PHE A 78 -6.36 -7.81 -6.23
N ILE A 79 -6.98 -6.93 -5.44
CA ILE A 79 -7.57 -7.33 -4.15
C ILE A 79 -8.90 -6.62 -3.97
N GLU A 80 -9.88 -7.37 -3.46
CA GLU A 80 -11.18 -6.80 -3.13
C GLU A 80 -11.18 -6.32 -1.69
N TYR A 81 -11.33 -5.03 -1.52
CA TYR A 81 -11.45 -4.40 -0.21
C TYR A 81 -12.00 -3.00 -0.43
N ASP A 82 -13.21 -2.75 0.05
CA ASP A 82 -13.91 -1.49 -0.17
C ASP A 82 -13.90 -1.11 -1.65
N GLY A 83 -14.33 -2.06 -2.48
CA GLY A 83 -14.26 -1.96 -3.93
C GLY A 83 -13.15 -2.82 -4.48
N GLY A 84 -12.80 -2.61 -5.74
CA GLY A 84 -11.71 -3.33 -6.38
C GLY A 84 -10.45 -2.49 -6.37
N ASN A 85 -9.30 -3.13 -6.11
CA ASN A 85 -8.02 -2.44 -6.03
C ASN A 85 -7.01 -3.14 -6.90
N ILE A 86 -6.41 -2.39 -7.83
CA ILE A 86 -5.31 -2.88 -8.63
C ILE A 86 -4.06 -2.16 -8.12
N PHE A 87 -3.04 -2.92 -7.76
CA PHE A 87 -1.83 -2.30 -7.24
C PHE A 87 -0.56 -2.89 -7.83
N ILE A 88 0.47 -2.06 -7.84
CA ILE A 88 1.81 -2.45 -8.26
C ILE A 88 2.81 -1.98 -7.22
N LEU A 89 3.94 -2.67 -7.18
CA LEU A 89 5.04 -2.29 -6.32
C LEU A 89 5.91 -1.30 -7.08
N LYS A 90 6.34 -0.25 -6.41
CA LYS A 90 7.07 0.84 -7.04
C LYS A 90 8.55 0.89 -6.65
N THR A 91 8.96 0.13 -5.63
CA THR A 91 10.35 0.11 -5.19
C THR A 91 10.79 -1.30 -4.88
N ASP A 92 12.08 -1.47 -4.61
CA ASP A 92 12.59 -2.77 -4.24
C ASP A 92 12.21 -3.12 -2.81
N TYR A 93 12.63 -4.30 -2.38
CA TYR A 93 12.14 -4.92 -1.16
C TYR A 93 13.18 -4.92 -0.05
N GLY A 94 13.98 -3.87 0.05
CA GLY A 94 14.94 -3.80 1.14
C GLY A 94 14.23 -3.65 2.47
N ASN A 95 14.46 -2.53 3.15
CA ASN A 95 13.81 -2.26 4.44
C ASN A 95 12.44 -1.64 4.26
N TYR A 96 12.05 -1.28 3.05
CA TYR A 96 10.76 -0.62 2.80
C TYR A 96 10.25 -0.99 1.42
N VAL A 97 8.93 -0.76 1.22
CA VAL A 97 8.29 -0.99 -0.07
C VAL A 97 7.22 0.07 -0.26
N MET A 98 7.02 0.50 -1.50
CA MET A 98 5.99 1.47 -1.85
C MET A 98 5.03 0.84 -2.83
N PHE A 99 3.74 1.02 -2.56
CA PHE A 99 2.66 0.52 -3.41
C PHE A 99 1.92 1.69 -4.03
N HIS A 100 1.56 1.53 -5.29
CA HIS A 100 0.62 2.44 -5.96
C HIS A 100 -0.64 1.65 -6.22
N VAL A 101 -1.77 2.17 -5.77
CA VAL A 101 -3.06 1.49 -5.81
C VAL A 101 -4.07 2.35 -6.54
N VAL A 102 -4.87 1.74 -7.40
CA VAL A 102 -6.03 2.40 -7.98
C VAL A 102 -7.27 1.63 -7.51
N ASN A 103 -8.17 2.35 -6.84
CA ASN A 103 -9.43 1.77 -6.37
C ASN A 103 -10.54 2.14 -7.33
N VAL A 104 -11.42 1.18 -7.59
CA VAL A 104 -12.62 1.37 -8.40
C VAL A 104 -13.81 0.90 -7.59
N LYS A 105 -14.77 1.80 -7.37
CA LYS A 105 -15.96 1.47 -6.62
C LYS A 105 -17.14 2.30 -7.17
N ASN A 106 -18.22 1.63 -7.53
CA ASN A 106 -19.43 2.30 -8.05
C ASN A 106 -19.12 3.22 -9.22
N GLY A 107 -18.18 2.81 -10.09
CA GLY A 107 -17.81 3.59 -11.27
C GLY A 107 -16.89 4.76 -11.02
N GLU A 108 -16.48 4.97 -9.78
CA GLU A 108 -15.54 6.03 -9.42
C GLU A 108 -14.18 5.44 -9.08
N THR A 109 -13.13 6.22 -9.35
CA THR A 109 -11.77 5.78 -9.04
C THR A 109 -11.05 6.79 -8.17
N PHE A 110 -10.10 6.30 -7.38
CA PHE A 110 -9.14 7.18 -6.72
C PHE A 110 -7.83 6.42 -6.58
N GLN A 111 -6.78 7.16 -6.25
CA GLN A 111 -5.46 6.59 -6.10
C GLN A 111 -5.01 6.59 -4.66
N LEU A 112 -4.23 5.58 -4.30
CA LEU A 112 -3.51 5.51 -3.03
C LEU A 112 -2.04 5.30 -3.30
N MET A 113 -1.20 5.84 -2.43
CA MET A 113 0.20 5.49 -2.34
C MET A 113 0.44 5.05 -0.90
N GLU A 114 1.17 3.96 -0.74
CA GLU A 114 1.42 3.40 0.59
C GLU A 114 2.90 3.11 0.75
N LEU A 115 3.43 3.45 1.92
CA LEU A 115 4.82 3.18 2.28
C LEU A 115 4.81 2.28 3.49
N TYR A 116 5.37 1.08 3.32
CA TYR A 116 5.54 0.12 4.40
C TYR A 116 7.02 -0.07 4.69
N SER A 117 7.34 -0.37 5.93
CA SER A 117 8.73 -0.59 6.35
C SER A 117 8.80 -1.76 7.30
N ARG A 118 9.99 -2.40 7.34
CA ARG A 118 10.26 -3.46 8.31
C ARG A 118 10.38 -2.93 9.73
N SER A 119 10.66 -1.64 9.86
CA SER A 119 10.85 -0.99 11.15
C SER A 119 9.99 0.27 11.21
N LYS A 120 9.55 0.65 12.40
CA LYS A 120 8.79 1.89 12.56
C LYS A 120 9.66 3.11 12.34
N ASP A 121 10.97 2.96 12.49
CA ASP A 121 11.92 4.06 12.29
C ASP A 121 12.36 4.06 10.84
N LEU A 122 11.88 5.03 10.10
CA LEU A 122 12.24 5.17 8.70
C LEU A 122 12.80 6.57 8.50
N SER A 123 13.89 6.67 7.73
CA SER A 123 14.58 7.94 7.57
C SER A 123 13.70 8.95 6.82
N SER A 124 13.97 10.23 7.09
CA SER A 124 13.26 11.30 6.40
C SER A 124 13.57 11.30 4.91
N ASP A 125 14.74 10.80 4.50
CA ASP A 125 15.10 10.70 3.09
C ASP A 125 14.15 9.78 2.33
N ILE A 126 13.77 8.66 2.94
CA ILE A 126 12.87 7.72 2.30
C ILE A 126 11.45 8.29 2.26
N LYS A 127 11.03 8.97 3.34
CA LYS A 127 9.73 9.64 3.34
C LYS A 127 9.67 10.73 2.28
N GLU A 128 10.78 11.42 2.03
CA GLU A 128 10.83 12.42 0.98
C GLU A 128 10.76 11.79 -0.41
N LYS A 129 11.43 10.65 -0.61
CA LYS A 129 11.31 9.89 -1.85
C LYS A 129 9.85 9.52 -2.10
N PHE A 130 9.16 9.07 -1.05
CA PHE A 130 7.75 8.72 -1.15
C PHE A 130 6.92 9.95 -1.55
N ALA A 131 7.17 11.10 -0.93
CA ALA A 131 6.43 12.31 -1.25
C ALA A 131 6.63 12.71 -2.71
N LYS A 132 7.85 12.57 -3.23
CA LYS A 132 8.12 12.87 -4.64
C LYS A 132 7.42 11.90 -5.57
N LEU A 133 7.35 10.63 -5.18
CA LEU A 133 6.62 9.66 -5.98
C LEU A 133 5.12 9.98 -5.98
N CYS A 134 4.57 10.43 -4.85
CA CYS A 134 3.19 10.88 -4.77
C CYS A 134 2.95 12.03 -5.75
N GLU A 135 3.85 13.00 -5.78
CA GLU A 135 3.71 14.13 -6.69
C GLU A 135 3.72 13.69 -8.15
N ALA A 136 4.54 12.69 -8.49
CA ALA A 136 4.57 12.13 -9.84
C ALA A 136 3.22 11.53 -10.23
N HIS A 137 2.44 11.10 -9.24
CA HIS A 137 1.09 10.58 -9.47
C HIS A 137 0.01 11.63 -9.17
N ARG A 138 0.41 12.89 -9.05
CA ARG A 138 -0.49 14.03 -8.84
C ARG A 138 -1.23 13.98 -7.50
N ILE A 139 -0.60 13.38 -6.52
CA ILE A 139 -1.09 13.41 -5.14
C ILE A 139 -0.24 14.45 -4.42
N THR A 140 -0.87 15.54 -3.96
CA THR A 140 -0.15 16.65 -3.35
C THR A 140 0.28 16.31 -1.93
N ARG A 141 1.24 17.08 -1.42
CA ARG A 141 1.77 16.83 -0.07
C ARG A 141 0.71 16.99 1.02
N ASP A 142 -0.29 17.85 0.78
CA ASP A 142 -1.40 18.02 1.73
C ASP A 142 -2.18 16.73 1.93
N ASN A 143 -2.08 15.80 0.99
CA ASN A 143 -2.82 14.55 1.02
C ASN A 143 -1.94 13.38 1.44
N ILE A 144 -0.84 13.66 2.09
CA ILE A 144 0.06 12.64 2.63
C ILE A 144 -0.07 12.63 4.15
N ILE A 145 -0.32 11.48 4.72
CA ILE A 145 -0.50 11.33 6.17
C ILE A 145 0.56 10.39 6.72
N ASP A 146 1.32 10.86 7.70
CA ASP A 146 2.29 10.03 8.42
C ASP A 146 1.53 9.28 9.51
N LEU A 147 1.64 7.96 9.51
CA LEU A 147 0.89 7.10 10.42
C LEU A 147 1.69 6.72 11.68
N THR A 148 2.92 7.17 11.79
CA THR A 148 3.78 6.84 12.95
C THR A 148 3.60 7.77 14.14
#